data_ae23f59e8abec15307cb75947de6e736
#
_entry.id   ae23f59e8abec15307cb75947de6e736
#
_cell.length_a   1.000
_cell.length_b   1.000
_cell.length_c   1.000
_cell.angle_alpha   90.00
_cell.angle_beta   90.00
_cell.angle_gamma   90.00
#
_symmetry.space_group_name_H-M   'P 1'
#
loop_
_entity.id
_entity.type
_entity.pdbx_description
1 polymer ?
#
loop_
_entity_poly.entity_id
_entity_poly.type
_entity_poly.pdbx_seq_one_letter_code
_entity_poly.pdbx_strand_id
1 'polypeptide(L)'
;MSLQKTIDMTSNLREIYESVPYLSIKYDTYFSAYEALLQKYVDCEVTVVEVGIFNAGSLFMWRKFFGSKARIIGIDLNPDAREWEKHGFEIFIGDQSSDSFWTDLFQKIGKVDVLIDDGGHTNRQQIVTSHYAIQNINDGGLLIVEDVHTNYFREFGNPSRYSFVNFAHRIVDGINSRAYALRRTYAQYSSRVYSVSFFESMVAFQIDSRLCKQSVPTSNNGASRGVTDFRYQGAVTNALFLFKNKFASSGSVSARVVKRGIDMLLSFLSAAETIRYKKYFKDVG
;
A
#
# COMPACT_ATOMS: atom_id res chain seq x y z
N MET A 1 4.79 39.19 18.77
CA MET A 1 6.16 38.85 18.38
C MET A 1 6.39 37.37 18.49
N SER A 2 6.84 36.76 17.41
CA SER A 2 7.49 35.44 17.30
C SER A 2 6.61 34.18 17.36
N LEU A 3 5.93 33.92 16.25
CA LEU A 3 5.48 32.56 15.85
C LEU A 3 5.89 32.29 14.38
N GLN A 4 7.10 32.70 14.04
CA GLN A 4 7.58 32.62 12.65
C GLN A 4 9.06 32.21 12.64
N LYS A 5 9.34 31.04 13.26
CA LYS A 5 10.66 30.46 13.20
C LYS A 5 10.57 28.97 13.47
N THR A 6 10.01 28.19 12.56
CA THR A 6 10.22 26.72 12.49
C THR A 6 9.62 26.17 11.18
N ILE A 7 9.95 26.71 10.04
CA ILE A 7 9.74 26.04 8.74
C ILE A 7 10.86 26.53 7.83
N ASP A 8 12.05 26.02 8.07
CA ASP A 8 13.14 26.20 7.12
C ASP A 8 14.14 25.04 7.26
N MET A 9 13.66 23.82 7.08
CA MET A 9 14.45 22.60 6.92
C MET A 9 13.68 21.57 6.09
N THR A 10 13.13 21.94 4.96
CA THR A 10 12.78 21.01 3.91
C THR A 10 13.75 21.23 2.77
N SER A 11 14.91 20.59 2.85
CA SER A 11 15.68 20.37 1.64
C SER A 11 14.77 19.64 0.68
N ASN A 12 14.35 20.30 -0.39
CA ASN A 12 13.57 19.71 -1.46
C ASN A 12 14.32 18.46 -1.93
N LEU A 13 13.70 17.30 -1.83
CA LEU A 13 14.34 16.02 -2.20
C LEU A 13 14.91 16.07 -3.62
N ARG A 14 14.26 16.84 -4.50
CA ARG A 14 14.73 17.07 -5.87
C ARG A 14 16.08 17.82 -5.90
N GLU A 15 16.27 18.82 -5.07
CA GLU A 15 17.58 19.53 -4.96
C GLU A 15 18.68 18.60 -4.45
N ILE A 16 18.33 17.73 -3.48
CA ILE A 16 19.25 16.69 -3.02
C ILE A 16 19.61 15.74 -4.19
N TYR A 17 18.63 15.25 -4.94
CA TYR A 17 18.83 14.39 -6.09
C TYR A 17 19.74 15.03 -7.14
N GLU A 18 19.52 16.28 -7.49
CA GLU A 18 20.33 17.02 -8.47
C GLU A 18 21.79 17.27 -7.98
N SER A 19 22.02 17.18 -6.67
CA SER A 19 23.33 17.42 -6.03
C SER A 19 24.17 16.16 -5.79
N VAL A 20 23.66 14.95 -6.08
CA VAL A 20 24.42 13.73 -5.84
C VAL A 20 25.46 13.47 -6.93
N PRO A 21 26.59 12.80 -6.58
CA PRO A 21 27.72 12.69 -7.52
C PRO A 21 27.57 11.61 -8.58
N TYR A 22 26.62 10.68 -8.42
CA TYR A 22 26.46 9.55 -9.30
C TYR A 22 25.09 9.53 -9.96
N LEU A 23 24.99 8.93 -11.14
CA LEU A 23 23.77 8.88 -11.92
C LEU A 23 22.68 8.07 -11.19
N SER A 24 21.50 8.63 -11.14
CA SER A 24 20.24 7.97 -10.87
C SER A 24 19.19 8.47 -11.86
N ILE A 25 18.19 7.69 -12.16
CA ILE A 25 17.10 8.05 -13.07
C ILE A 25 15.80 7.87 -12.28
N LYS A 26 15.01 8.94 -12.15
CA LYS A 26 13.71 8.95 -11.48
C LYS A 26 12.73 9.79 -12.29
N TYR A 27 11.47 9.42 -12.29
CA TYR A 27 10.43 10.28 -12.82
C TYR A 27 10.23 11.51 -11.93
N ASP A 28 9.97 12.65 -12.52
CA ASP A 28 9.84 13.94 -11.80
C ASP A 28 8.63 13.95 -10.83
N THR A 29 7.59 13.21 -11.14
CA THR A 29 6.40 13.02 -10.29
C THR A 29 6.69 12.26 -8.99
N TYR A 30 7.77 11.46 -8.93
CA TYR A 30 8.11 10.67 -7.75
C TYR A 30 8.55 11.51 -6.56
N PHE A 31 9.20 12.65 -6.78
CA PHE A 31 9.73 13.49 -5.69
C PHE A 31 8.63 13.95 -4.73
N SER A 32 7.49 14.41 -5.26
CA SER A 32 6.34 14.81 -4.42
C SER A 32 5.78 13.64 -3.62
N ALA A 33 5.74 12.44 -4.21
CA ALA A 33 5.29 11.24 -3.52
C ALA A 33 6.27 10.82 -2.41
N TYR A 34 7.57 10.84 -2.68
CA TYR A 34 8.60 10.55 -1.70
C TYR A 34 8.56 11.52 -0.51
N GLU A 35 8.47 12.83 -0.76
CA GLU A 35 8.39 13.82 0.31
C GLU A 35 7.16 13.58 1.19
N ALA A 36 5.99 13.36 0.59
CA ALA A 36 4.77 13.08 1.33
C ALA A 36 4.85 11.79 2.18
N LEU A 37 5.56 10.77 1.70
CA LEU A 37 5.64 9.45 2.33
C LEU A 37 6.79 9.33 3.34
N LEU A 38 7.95 9.96 3.04
CA LEU A 38 9.22 9.68 3.70
C LEU A 38 9.66 10.76 4.70
N GLN A 39 9.05 11.96 4.68
CA GLN A 39 9.44 13.08 5.54
C GLN A 39 9.53 12.71 7.03
N LYS A 40 8.65 11.84 7.52
CA LYS A 40 8.62 11.41 8.93
C LYS A 40 9.83 10.59 9.39
N TYR A 41 10.65 10.11 8.44
CA TYR A 41 11.85 9.31 8.72
C TYR A 41 13.15 10.12 8.66
N VAL A 42 13.08 11.40 8.29
CA VAL A 42 14.27 12.27 8.22
C VAL A 42 14.88 12.43 9.60
N ASP A 43 16.22 12.33 9.68
CA ASP A 43 17.03 12.38 10.91
C ASP A 43 16.69 11.35 11.98
N CYS A 44 15.97 10.28 11.61
CA CYS A 44 15.63 9.17 12.48
C CYS A 44 16.64 8.01 12.35
N GLU A 45 16.69 7.17 13.38
CA GLU A 45 17.39 5.86 13.32
C GLU A 45 16.48 4.89 12.54
N VAL A 46 16.65 4.82 11.24
CA VAL A 46 15.85 3.98 10.34
C VAL A 46 16.72 3.11 9.46
N THR A 47 16.23 1.91 9.14
CA THR A 47 16.83 1.03 8.14
C THR A 47 16.05 1.17 6.84
N VAL A 48 16.73 1.65 5.81
CA VAL A 48 16.20 1.86 4.46
C VAL A 48 16.85 0.86 3.51
N VAL A 49 16.04 0.14 2.77
CA VAL A 49 16.48 -0.81 1.73
C VAL A 49 16.02 -0.31 0.37
N GLU A 50 16.91 -0.26 -0.60
CA GLU A 50 16.58 -0.03 -2.01
C GLU A 50 16.98 -1.23 -2.84
N VAL A 51 16.06 -1.69 -3.68
CA VAL A 51 16.28 -2.75 -4.68
C VAL A 51 16.49 -2.10 -6.03
N GLY A 52 17.59 -2.45 -6.72
CA GLY A 52 17.99 -1.83 -7.98
C GLY A 52 18.75 -0.53 -7.72
N ILE A 53 20.05 -0.62 -7.56
CA ILE A 53 20.85 0.56 -7.19
C ILE A 53 21.59 1.20 -8.35
N PHE A 54 21.61 0.54 -9.50
CA PHE A 54 22.25 1.03 -10.73
C PHE A 54 23.64 1.63 -10.45
N ASN A 55 23.83 2.93 -10.65
CA ASN A 55 25.07 3.66 -10.34
C ASN A 55 25.07 4.29 -8.94
N ALA A 56 24.22 3.80 -8.03
CA ALA A 56 24.08 4.20 -6.64
C ALA A 56 23.70 5.67 -6.38
N GLY A 57 23.38 6.46 -7.40
CA GLY A 57 23.01 7.86 -7.21
C GLY A 57 21.84 8.02 -6.23
N SER A 58 20.86 7.12 -6.26
CA SER A 58 19.75 7.08 -5.31
C SER A 58 20.20 6.76 -3.89
N LEU A 59 21.18 5.87 -3.66
CA LEU A 59 21.70 5.62 -2.31
C LEU A 59 22.33 6.87 -1.69
N PHE A 60 23.05 7.67 -2.50
CA PHE A 60 23.60 8.96 -2.03
C PHE A 60 22.48 9.98 -1.75
N MET A 61 21.42 9.98 -2.57
CA MET A 61 20.23 10.79 -2.33
C MET A 61 19.57 10.42 -1.00
N TRP A 62 19.36 9.12 -0.75
CA TRP A 62 18.76 8.63 0.50
C TRP A 62 19.63 8.95 1.71
N ARG A 63 20.97 8.82 1.59
CA ARG A 63 21.91 9.20 2.66
C ARG A 63 21.79 10.67 3.05
N LYS A 64 21.67 11.56 2.06
CA LYS A 64 21.48 13.00 2.30
C LYS A 64 20.09 13.29 2.87
N PHE A 65 19.05 12.63 2.37
CA PHE A 65 17.68 12.86 2.77
C PHE A 65 17.37 12.36 4.18
N PHE A 66 17.71 11.10 4.47
CA PHE A 66 17.43 10.50 5.79
C PHE A 66 18.44 10.89 6.87
N GLY A 67 19.60 11.42 6.49
CA GLY A 67 20.64 11.85 7.42
C GLY A 67 21.60 10.73 7.84
N SER A 68 22.55 11.06 8.71
CA SER A 68 23.67 10.19 9.08
C SER A 68 23.26 9.00 9.98
N LYS A 69 22.10 9.07 10.63
CA LYS A 69 21.59 8.01 11.50
C LYS A 69 20.96 6.86 10.73
N ALA A 70 20.59 7.07 9.49
CA ALA A 70 19.95 6.06 8.68
C ALA A 70 20.95 4.97 8.27
N ARG A 71 20.55 3.72 8.42
CA ARG A 71 21.22 2.56 7.84
C ARG A 71 20.70 2.36 6.43
N ILE A 72 21.56 2.50 5.41
CA ILE A 72 21.18 2.38 4.00
C ILE A 72 21.72 1.07 3.43
N ILE A 73 20.82 0.27 2.90
CA ILE A 73 21.09 -1.05 2.30
C ILE A 73 20.69 -1.00 0.84
N GLY A 74 21.59 -1.41 -0.04
CA GLY A 74 21.33 -1.58 -1.47
C GLY A 74 21.28 -3.07 -1.85
N ILE A 75 20.35 -3.41 -2.73
CA ILE A 75 20.23 -4.75 -3.32
C ILE A 75 20.37 -4.62 -4.84
N ASP A 76 21.22 -5.42 -5.44
CA ASP A 76 21.36 -5.47 -6.90
C ASP A 76 21.63 -6.90 -7.37
N LEU A 77 21.32 -7.18 -8.63
CA LEU A 77 21.66 -8.43 -9.27
C LEU A 77 23.12 -8.43 -9.77
N ASN A 78 23.67 -7.25 -10.08
CA ASN A 78 25.02 -7.06 -10.56
C ASN A 78 26.03 -7.15 -9.40
N PRO A 79 27.00 -8.11 -9.42
CA PRO A 79 27.99 -8.22 -8.36
C PRO A 79 28.93 -7.00 -8.25
N ASP A 80 29.09 -6.21 -9.31
CA ASP A 80 29.92 -5.01 -9.30
C ASP A 80 29.36 -3.93 -8.37
N ALA A 81 28.08 -4.01 -8.01
CA ALA A 81 27.44 -3.11 -7.05
C ALA A 81 28.13 -3.12 -5.65
N ARG A 82 28.90 -4.15 -5.32
CA ARG A 82 29.69 -4.19 -4.07
C ARG A 82 30.71 -3.05 -3.98
N GLU A 83 31.07 -2.43 -5.08
CA GLU A 83 31.98 -1.28 -5.04
C GLU A 83 31.45 -0.12 -4.17
N TRP A 84 30.14 -0.02 -3.96
CA TRP A 84 29.49 1.04 -3.18
C TRP A 84 29.64 0.83 -1.66
N GLU A 85 30.06 -0.34 -1.21
CA GLU A 85 30.36 -0.61 0.21
C GLU A 85 31.45 0.34 0.75
N LYS A 86 32.39 0.77 -0.07
CA LYS A 86 33.44 1.77 0.29
C LYS A 86 32.91 3.13 0.70
N HIS A 87 31.62 3.41 0.39
CA HIS A 87 30.93 4.65 0.74
C HIS A 87 30.03 4.51 1.98
N GLY A 88 30.11 3.37 2.69
CA GLY A 88 29.36 3.12 3.92
C GLY A 88 27.91 2.66 3.66
N PHE A 89 27.63 2.13 2.49
CA PHE A 89 26.41 1.39 2.20
C PHE A 89 26.61 -0.10 2.46
N GLU A 90 25.55 -0.79 2.86
CA GLU A 90 25.56 -2.25 2.92
C GLU A 90 24.98 -2.79 1.62
N ILE A 91 25.72 -3.61 0.90
CA ILE A 91 25.31 -4.12 -0.42
C ILE A 91 25.09 -5.62 -0.41
N PHE A 92 23.92 -6.04 -0.87
CA PHE A 92 23.56 -7.45 -1.03
C PHE A 92 23.33 -7.77 -2.51
N ILE A 93 23.98 -8.81 -2.98
CA ILE A 93 23.83 -9.27 -4.36
C ILE A 93 22.84 -10.43 -4.39
N GLY A 94 21.80 -10.30 -5.20
CA GLY A 94 20.80 -11.35 -5.36
C GLY A 94 19.61 -10.97 -6.23
N ASP A 95 18.86 -12.00 -6.59
CA ASP A 95 17.67 -11.88 -7.43
C ASP A 95 16.42 -11.59 -6.56
N GLN A 96 15.83 -10.42 -6.73
CA GLN A 96 14.60 -10.03 -6.04
C GLN A 96 13.39 -10.92 -6.38
N SER A 97 13.45 -11.74 -7.42
CA SER A 97 12.42 -12.73 -7.74
C SER A 97 12.60 -14.07 -7.04
N SER A 98 13.64 -14.22 -6.19
CA SER A 98 13.99 -15.44 -5.48
C SER A 98 13.49 -15.43 -4.03
N ASP A 99 12.67 -16.42 -3.68
CA ASP A 99 12.16 -16.61 -2.31
C ASP A 99 13.30 -16.87 -1.30
N SER A 100 14.32 -17.68 -1.71
CA SER A 100 15.46 -18.00 -0.87
C SER A 100 16.30 -16.76 -0.57
N PHE A 101 16.50 -15.89 -1.57
CA PHE A 101 17.25 -14.65 -1.39
C PHE A 101 16.63 -13.78 -0.29
N TRP A 102 15.32 -13.56 -0.33
CA TRP A 102 14.63 -12.74 0.67
C TRP A 102 14.65 -13.37 2.06
N THR A 103 14.48 -14.69 2.14
CA THR A 103 14.56 -15.42 3.41
C THR A 103 15.93 -15.23 4.06
N ASP A 104 17.00 -15.45 3.30
CA ASP A 104 18.39 -15.32 3.77
C ASP A 104 18.73 -13.86 4.12
N LEU A 105 18.24 -12.93 3.30
CA LEU A 105 18.47 -11.50 3.53
C LEU A 105 17.87 -11.07 4.86
N PHE A 106 16.57 -11.28 5.09
CA PHE A 106 15.92 -10.84 6.31
C PHE A 106 16.38 -11.57 7.56
N GLN A 107 16.91 -12.80 7.44
CA GLN A 107 17.62 -13.44 8.54
C GLN A 107 18.89 -12.69 8.94
N LYS A 108 19.60 -12.09 7.99
CA LYS A 108 20.85 -11.35 8.22
C LYS A 108 20.61 -9.92 8.71
N ILE A 109 19.69 -9.19 8.06
CA ILE A 109 19.51 -7.76 8.33
C ILE A 109 18.45 -7.45 9.37
N GLY A 110 17.56 -8.40 9.68
CA GLY A 110 16.38 -8.19 10.52
C GLY A 110 15.27 -7.45 9.80
N LYS A 111 14.34 -6.88 10.58
CA LYS A 111 13.27 -6.03 10.05
C LYS A 111 13.81 -4.66 9.65
N VAL A 112 13.13 -4.04 8.69
CA VAL A 112 13.50 -2.73 8.13
C VAL A 112 12.34 -1.74 8.28
N ASP A 113 12.59 -0.45 8.10
CA ASP A 113 11.57 0.58 8.26
C ASP A 113 11.02 1.06 6.92
N VAL A 114 11.87 1.15 5.90
CA VAL A 114 11.50 1.53 4.54
C VAL A 114 12.12 0.55 3.56
N LEU A 115 11.32 0.06 2.61
CA LEU A 115 11.83 -0.67 1.46
C LEU A 115 11.31 -0.01 0.18
N ILE A 116 12.22 0.28 -0.75
CA ILE A 116 11.94 0.88 -2.05
C ILE A 116 12.34 -0.14 -3.12
N ASP A 117 11.37 -0.57 -3.93
CA ASP A 117 11.59 -1.47 -5.07
C ASP A 117 11.66 -0.65 -6.35
N ASP A 118 12.86 -0.39 -6.80
CA ASP A 118 13.24 0.22 -8.09
C ASP A 118 14.09 -0.74 -8.91
N GLY A 119 13.76 -2.04 -8.87
CA GLY A 119 14.57 -3.10 -9.43
C GLY A 119 14.27 -3.40 -10.89
N GLY A 120 13.94 -4.66 -11.20
CA GLY A 120 13.72 -5.09 -12.58
C GLY A 120 12.30 -4.94 -13.12
N HIS A 121 11.35 -4.45 -12.34
CA HIS A 121 9.98 -4.03 -12.65
C HIS A 121 9.06 -5.08 -13.27
N THR A 122 9.47 -6.34 -13.37
CA THR A 122 8.57 -7.41 -13.82
C THR A 122 7.51 -7.68 -12.74
N ASN A 123 6.32 -8.12 -13.15
CA ASN A 123 5.26 -8.49 -12.21
C ASN A 123 5.74 -9.46 -11.13
N ARG A 124 6.55 -10.47 -11.51
CA ARG A 124 7.09 -11.44 -10.56
C ARG A 124 8.01 -10.78 -9.54
N GLN A 125 8.93 -9.94 -9.98
CA GLN A 125 9.87 -9.25 -9.11
C GLN A 125 9.14 -8.39 -8.09
N GLN A 126 8.26 -7.50 -8.55
CA GLN A 126 7.50 -6.60 -7.67
C GLN A 126 6.59 -7.37 -6.69
N ILE A 127 5.96 -8.48 -7.12
CA ILE A 127 5.09 -9.30 -6.23
C ILE A 127 5.92 -10.03 -5.18
N VAL A 128 7.04 -10.67 -5.57
CA VAL A 128 7.89 -11.41 -4.63
C VAL A 128 8.52 -10.46 -3.62
N THR A 129 9.09 -9.34 -4.08
CA THR A 129 9.60 -8.28 -3.19
C THR A 129 8.53 -7.85 -2.20
N SER A 130 7.32 -7.51 -2.68
CA SER A 130 6.24 -7.05 -1.81
C SER A 130 5.78 -8.10 -0.81
N HIS A 131 5.74 -9.37 -1.22
CA HIS A 131 5.36 -10.47 -0.33
C HIS A 131 6.28 -10.55 0.89
N TYR A 132 7.60 -10.51 0.67
CA TYR A 132 8.58 -10.59 1.73
C TYR A 132 8.69 -9.28 2.53
N ALA A 133 8.67 -8.15 1.84
CA ALA A 133 8.75 -6.82 2.47
C ALA A 133 7.62 -6.58 3.47
N ILE A 134 6.36 -6.85 3.09
CA ILE A 134 5.19 -6.64 3.97
C ILE A 134 5.34 -7.40 5.29
N GLN A 135 5.97 -8.57 5.30
CA GLN A 135 6.16 -9.37 6.51
C GLN A 135 7.33 -8.89 7.38
N ASN A 136 8.32 -8.23 6.77
CA ASN A 136 9.59 -7.88 7.40
C ASN A 136 9.82 -6.37 7.57
N ILE A 137 8.84 -5.54 7.25
CA ILE A 137 8.84 -4.11 7.59
C ILE A 137 8.28 -3.92 9.01
N ASN A 138 8.88 -3.04 9.79
CA ASN A 138 8.42 -2.65 11.13
C ASN A 138 7.05 -1.98 11.08
N ASP A 139 6.30 -2.03 12.20
CA ASP A 139 5.07 -1.26 12.32
C ASP A 139 5.35 0.25 12.27
N GLY A 140 4.60 0.96 11.45
CA GLY A 140 4.83 2.37 11.11
C GLY A 140 5.73 2.55 9.90
N GLY A 141 6.25 1.45 9.32
CA GLY A 141 7.14 1.46 8.16
C GLY A 141 6.40 1.51 6.82
N LEU A 142 7.17 1.45 5.73
CA LEU A 142 6.69 1.73 4.38
C LEU A 142 7.37 0.83 3.34
N LEU A 143 6.56 0.27 2.46
CA LEU A 143 7.01 -0.31 1.18
C LEU A 143 6.61 0.64 0.06
N ILE A 144 7.54 0.99 -0.82
CA ILE A 144 7.30 1.73 -2.06
C ILE A 144 7.69 0.82 -3.22
N VAL A 145 6.85 0.72 -4.24
CA VAL A 145 7.15 0.00 -5.49
C VAL A 145 7.03 0.99 -6.63
N GLU A 146 8.13 1.18 -7.34
CA GLU A 146 8.25 2.11 -8.46
C GLU A 146 7.95 1.43 -9.80
N ASP A 147 7.80 2.25 -10.83
CA ASP A 147 7.66 1.85 -12.22
C ASP A 147 6.54 0.83 -12.49
N VAL A 148 5.43 0.97 -11.73
CA VAL A 148 4.28 0.05 -11.89
C VAL A 148 3.56 0.19 -13.24
N HIS A 149 3.84 1.24 -14.03
CA HIS A 149 3.37 1.36 -15.40
C HIS A 149 3.89 0.23 -16.31
N THR A 150 5.04 -0.36 -15.96
CA THR A 150 5.60 -1.52 -16.67
C THR A 150 4.67 -2.74 -16.63
N ASN A 151 3.78 -2.83 -15.66
CA ASN A 151 2.77 -3.90 -15.60
C ASN A 151 1.84 -3.94 -16.81
N TYR A 152 1.78 -2.85 -17.56
CA TYR A 152 0.97 -2.73 -18.78
C TYR A 152 1.78 -3.00 -20.06
N PHE A 153 3.08 -3.31 -19.93
CA PHE A 153 3.97 -3.61 -21.05
C PHE A 153 4.24 -5.12 -21.14
N ARG A 154 4.24 -5.66 -22.34
CA ARG A 154 4.41 -7.11 -22.59
C ARG A 154 5.78 -7.62 -22.16
N GLU A 155 6.80 -6.79 -22.28
CA GLU A 155 8.19 -7.09 -21.94
C GLU A 155 8.38 -7.39 -20.46
N PHE A 156 7.53 -6.83 -19.60
CA PHE A 156 7.59 -6.97 -18.15
C PHE A 156 6.61 -8.01 -17.58
N GLY A 157 5.89 -8.74 -18.44
CA GLY A 157 5.11 -9.90 -18.01
C GLY A 157 3.61 -9.84 -18.29
N ASN A 158 3.17 -9.15 -19.32
CA ASN A 158 1.77 -9.06 -19.79
C ASN A 158 0.75 -8.52 -18.76
N PRO A 159 -0.09 -7.57 -19.14
CA PRO A 159 -1.23 -7.17 -18.32
C PRO A 159 -2.14 -8.39 -18.07
N SER A 160 -2.34 -8.76 -16.81
CA SER A 160 -3.15 -9.91 -16.45
C SER A 160 -3.74 -9.75 -15.05
N ARG A 161 -4.66 -10.65 -14.68
CA ARG A 161 -5.15 -10.72 -13.29
C ARG A 161 -4.07 -11.04 -12.26
N TYR A 162 -2.86 -11.41 -12.69
CA TYR A 162 -1.69 -11.70 -11.86
C TYR A 162 -0.62 -10.60 -11.96
N SER A 163 -0.92 -9.43 -12.53
CA SER A 163 -0.02 -8.29 -12.50
C SER A 163 0.13 -7.74 -11.08
N PHE A 164 1.23 -7.02 -10.83
CA PHE A 164 1.47 -6.41 -9.53
C PHE A 164 0.38 -5.39 -9.15
N VAL A 165 -0.10 -4.59 -10.09
CA VAL A 165 -1.19 -3.65 -9.83
C VAL A 165 -2.45 -4.37 -9.35
N ASN A 166 -2.79 -5.52 -9.94
CA ASN A 166 -3.91 -6.33 -9.47
C ASN A 166 -3.62 -7.00 -8.11
N PHE A 167 -2.37 -7.35 -7.81
CA PHE A 167 -1.97 -7.80 -6.49
C PHE A 167 -2.21 -6.69 -5.44
N ALA A 168 -1.81 -5.45 -5.73
CA ALA A 168 -2.05 -4.30 -4.86
C ALA A 168 -3.55 -4.04 -4.65
N HIS A 169 -4.37 -4.09 -5.70
CA HIS A 169 -5.84 -3.96 -5.59
C HIS A 169 -6.45 -5.03 -4.69
N ARG A 170 -5.96 -6.29 -4.74
CA ARG A 170 -6.43 -7.36 -3.84
C ARG A 170 -6.06 -7.09 -2.38
N ILE A 171 -4.94 -6.43 -2.13
CA ILE A 171 -4.60 -5.99 -0.77
C ILE A 171 -5.58 -4.91 -0.28
N VAL A 172 -6.02 -3.99 -1.17
CA VAL A 172 -7.08 -3.01 -0.85
C VAL A 172 -8.38 -3.72 -0.45
N ASP A 173 -8.76 -4.80 -1.13
CA ASP A 173 -9.90 -5.63 -0.70
C ASP A 173 -9.70 -6.19 0.71
N GLY A 174 -8.47 -6.63 1.03
CA GLY A 174 -8.09 -7.12 2.36
C GLY A 174 -8.24 -6.06 3.46
N ILE A 175 -7.84 -4.82 3.21
CA ILE A 175 -8.00 -3.69 4.14
C ILE A 175 -9.48 -3.47 4.46
N ASN A 176 -10.37 -3.67 3.48
CA ASN A 176 -11.81 -3.54 3.63
C ASN A 176 -12.50 -4.82 4.18
N SER A 177 -11.76 -5.69 4.87
CA SER A 177 -12.21 -6.98 5.40
C SER A 177 -13.37 -6.93 6.39
N ARG A 178 -13.87 -5.74 6.73
CA ARG A 178 -15.15 -5.54 7.43
C ARG A 178 -16.32 -6.16 6.65
N ALA A 179 -16.26 -6.12 5.31
CA ALA A 179 -17.21 -6.85 4.48
C ALA A 179 -17.02 -8.35 4.71
N TYR A 180 -18.07 -9.03 5.18
CA TYR A 180 -18.01 -10.45 5.55
C TYR A 180 -17.48 -11.36 4.42
N ALA A 181 -17.80 -11.03 3.18
CA ALA A 181 -17.34 -11.77 2.00
C ALA A 181 -15.82 -11.73 1.80
N LEU A 182 -15.13 -10.69 2.30
CA LEU A 182 -13.71 -10.47 2.10
C LEU A 182 -12.83 -11.05 3.22
N ARG A 183 -13.39 -11.33 4.41
CA ARG A 183 -12.64 -11.74 5.61
C ARG A 183 -11.76 -12.98 5.44
N ARG A 184 -12.15 -13.93 4.60
CA ARG A 184 -11.43 -15.21 4.44
C ARG A 184 -10.38 -15.18 3.34
N THR A 185 -10.47 -14.25 2.41
CA THR A 185 -9.71 -14.30 1.16
C THR A 185 -8.35 -13.57 1.26
N TYR A 186 -8.21 -12.60 2.18
CA TYR A 186 -7.05 -11.70 2.21
C TYR A 186 -6.40 -11.56 3.59
N ALA A 187 -6.61 -12.52 4.48
CA ALA A 187 -6.19 -12.44 5.89
C ALA A 187 -4.68 -12.21 6.08
N GLN A 188 -3.86 -12.74 5.17
CA GLN A 188 -2.40 -12.69 5.28
C GLN A 188 -1.84 -11.25 5.27
N TYR A 189 -2.35 -10.40 4.38
CA TYR A 189 -1.87 -9.02 4.24
C TYR A 189 -2.69 -8.03 5.06
N SER A 190 -3.97 -8.29 5.27
CA SER A 190 -4.89 -7.41 5.99
C SER A 190 -4.54 -7.22 7.47
N SER A 191 -3.70 -8.09 8.05
CA SER A 191 -3.17 -7.93 9.41
C SER A 191 -1.91 -7.06 9.49
N ARG A 192 -1.34 -6.69 8.37
CA ARG A 192 -0.08 -5.95 8.28
C ARG A 192 -0.20 -4.63 7.53
N VAL A 193 -0.95 -4.62 6.41
CA VAL A 193 -1.09 -3.43 5.57
C VAL A 193 -2.24 -2.57 6.09
N TYR A 194 -1.92 -1.37 6.55
CA TYR A 194 -2.89 -0.39 7.03
C TYR A 194 -3.51 0.42 5.89
N SER A 195 -2.69 0.86 4.94
CA SER A 195 -3.17 1.61 3.78
C SER A 195 -2.35 1.31 2.53
N VAL A 196 -2.97 1.54 1.37
CA VAL A 196 -2.32 1.51 0.05
C VAL A 196 -2.58 2.85 -0.62
N SER A 197 -1.53 3.48 -1.12
CA SER A 197 -1.58 4.72 -1.89
C SER A 197 -1.09 4.45 -3.30
N PHE A 198 -1.85 4.92 -4.30
CA PHE A 198 -1.47 4.86 -5.70
C PHE A 198 -1.11 6.27 -6.16
N PHE A 199 0.07 6.41 -6.72
CA PHE A 199 0.54 7.61 -7.40
C PHE A 199 0.74 7.29 -8.88
N GLU A 200 1.08 8.29 -9.66
CA GLU A 200 1.51 8.04 -11.04
C GLU A 200 2.73 7.13 -11.01
N SER A 201 2.60 5.95 -11.63
CA SER A 201 3.64 4.92 -11.74
C SER A 201 4.26 4.40 -10.42
N MET A 202 3.64 4.65 -9.27
CA MET A 202 4.14 4.23 -7.95
C MET A 202 3.01 3.73 -7.06
N VAL A 203 3.27 2.66 -6.29
CA VAL A 203 2.36 2.16 -5.25
C VAL A 203 3.10 2.10 -3.92
N ALA A 204 2.48 2.64 -2.88
CA ALA A 204 3.02 2.62 -1.53
C ALA A 204 2.09 1.88 -0.55
N PHE A 205 2.68 1.04 0.31
CA PHE A 205 1.97 0.29 1.34
C PHE A 205 2.47 0.74 2.71
N GLN A 206 1.58 1.30 3.51
CA GLN A 206 1.90 1.59 4.92
C GLN A 206 1.69 0.33 5.75
N ILE A 207 2.71 -0.08 6.47
CA ILE A 207 2.73 -1.29 7.29
C ILE A 207 2.54 -0.89 8.75
N ASP A 208 1.43 -1.30 9.36
CA ASP A 208 1.20 -1.09 10.80
C ASP A 208 0.13 -2.07 11.33
N SER A 209 0.57 -3.15 11.92
CA SER A 209 -0.31 -4.18 12.49
C SER A 209 -1.19 -3.65 13.63
N ARG A 210 -0.75 -2.61 14.32
CA ARG A 210 -1.48 -2.00 15.45
C ARG A 210 -2.74 -1.29 14.97
N LEU A 211 -2.72 -0.79 13.72
CA LEU A 211 -3.84 -0.11 13.07
C LEU A 211 -4.73 -1.06 12.26
N CYS A 212 -4.27 -2.27 11.96
CA CYS A 212 -5.01 -3.30 11.20
C CYS A 212 -6.05 -4.02 12.06
N LYS A 213 -6.68 -3.34 13.00
CA LYS A 213 -7.72 -3.90 13.88
C LYS A 213 -9.09 -3.80 13.23
N GLN A 214 -9.95 -4.77 13.53
CA GLN A 214 -11.36 -4.63 13.22
C GLN A 214 -11.92 -3.44 14.01
N SER A 215 -12.16 -2.35 13.33
CA SER A 215 -12.71 -1.14 13.93
C SER A 215 -14.18 -1.36 14.32
N VAL A 216 -14.56 -0.85 15.48
CA VAL A 216 -15.95 -0.83 15.95
C VAL A 216 -16.51 0.60 15.87
N PRO A 217 -17.82 0.77 15.65
CA PRO A 217 -18.44 2.08 15.72
C PRO A 217 -18.21 2.67 17.10
N THR A 218 -17.83 3.94 17.15
CA THR A 218 -17.72 4.72 18.39
C THR A 218 -18.74 5.84 18.37
N SER A 219 -19.17 6.29 19.56
CA SER A 219 -20.04 7.42 19.74
C SER A 219 -19.35 8.45 20.63
N ASN A 220 -19.57 9.72 20.35
CA ASN A 220 -19.16 10.82 21.23
C ASN A 220 -20.10 11.01 22.42
N ASN A 221 -21.12 10.16 22.57
CA ASN A 221 -22.15 10.22 23.60
C ASN A 221 -22.92 11.57 23.66
N GLY A 222 -22.93 12.30 22.55
CA GLY A 222 -23.69 13.54 22.41
C GLY A 222 -25.20 13.31 22.40
N ALA A 223 -25.97 14.39 22.66
CA ALA A 223 -27.43 14.34 22.61
C ALA A 223 -27.91 13.91 21.21
N SER A 224 -28.76 12.88 21.17
CA SER A 224 -29.36 12.38 19.94
C SER A 224 -30.71 13.04 19.68
N ARG A 225 -30.88 13.55 18.45
CA ARG A 225 -32.21 13.89 17.90
C ARG A 225 -32.59 12.80 16.91
N GLY A 226 -33.87 12.41 16.90
CA GLY A 226 -34.38 11.47 15.92
C GLY A 226 -34.13 12.01 14.52
N VAL A 227 -33.34 11.26 13.72
CA VAL A 227 -33.01 11.61 12.33
C VAL A 227 -33.56 10.53 11.42
N THR A 228 -34.31 10.95 10.40
CA THR A 228 -34.80 10.04 9.37
C THR A 228 -33.62 9.63 8.49
N ASP A 229 -33.45 8.32 8.29
CA ASP A 229 -32.43 7.78 7.38
C ASP A 229 -32.93 7.84 5.94
N PHE A 230 -32.32 8.71 5.15
CA PHE A 230 -32.64 8.89 3.73
C PHE A 230 -31.73 8.09 2.78
N ARG A 231 -30.83 7.28 3.28
CA ARG A 231 -29.92 6.47 2.44
C ARG A 231 -30.64 5.50 1.51
N TYR A 232 -31.82 5.05 1.92
CA TYR A 232 -32.65 4.10 1.18
C TYR A 232 -33.96 4.77 0.77
N GLN A 233 -33.88 5.57 -0.31
CA GLN A 233 -35.03 6.38 -0.78
C GLN A 233 -36.11 5.55 -1.50
N GLY A 234 -35.85 4.30 -1.90
CA GLY A 234 -36.83 3.44 -2.54
C GLY A 234 -37.78 2.82 -1.49
N ALA A 235 -39.07 2.99 -1.63
CA ALA A 235 -40.07 2.42 -0.72
C ALA A 235 -39.90 0.89 -0.57
N VAL A 236 -39.59 0.19 -1.69
CA VAL A 236 -39.37 -1.26 -1.70
C VAL A 236 -38.12 -1.62 -0.94
N THR A 237 -36.99 -0.95 -1.21
CA THR A 237 -35.71 -1.20 -0.56
C THR A 237 -35.80 -0.96 0.95
N ASN A 238 -36.44 0.14 1.35
CA ASN A 238 -36.65 0.46 2.76
C ASN A 238 -37.54 -0.59 3.46
N ALA A 239 -38.64 -1.01 2.83
CA ALA A 239 -39.49 -2.08 3.36
C ALA A 239 -38.73 -3.41 3.53
N LEU A 240 -37.87 -3.78 2.58
CA LEU A 240 -37.04 -4.97 2.68
C LEU A 240 -36.02 -4.90 3.83
N PHE A 241 -35.38 -3.74 4.04
CA PHE A 241 -34.48 -3.54 5.16
C PHE A 241 -35.20 -3.58 6.51
N LEU A 242 -36.33 -2.92 6.64
CA LEU A 242 -37.14 -2.97 7.85
C LEU A 242 -37.61 -4.40 8.17
N PHE A 243 -38.02 -5.15 7.15
CA PHE A 243 -38.42 -6.53 7.30
C PHE A 243 -37.24 -7.43 7.70
N LYS A 244 -36.07 -7.27 7.07
CA LYS A 244 -34.84 -7.99 7.43
C LYS A 244 -34.45 -7.74 8.89
N ASN A 245 -34.55 -6.52 9.36
CA ASN A 245 -34.19 -6.13 10.73
C ASN A 245 -35.08 -6.81 11.79
N LYS A 246 -36.34 -7.13 11.48
CA LYS A 246 -37.21 -7.93 12.38
C LYS A 246 -36.64 -9.31 12.70
N PHE A 247 -35.80 -9.83 11.84
CA PHE A 247 -35.13 -11.13 12.01
C PHE A 247 -33.68 -11.01 12.47
N ALA A 248 -33.20 -9.80 12.77
CA ALA A 248 -31.77 -9.57 13.03
C ALA A 248 -31.24 -10.39 14.22
N SER A 249 -32.02 -10.50 15.29
CA SER A 249 -31.67 -11.24 16.50
C SER A 249 -31.99 -12.74 16.46
N SER A 250 -32.74 -13.21 15.44
CA SER A 250 -33.14 -14.61 15.36
C SER A 250 -32.05 -15.47 14.71
N GLY A 251 -31.60 -16.51 15.43
CA GLY A 251 -30.70 -17.56 14.93
C GLY A 251 -31.39 -18.75 14.24
N SER A 252 -32.75 -18.76 14.17
CA SER A 252 -33.51 -19.88 13.62
C SER A 252 -33.19 -20.16 12.13
N VAL A 253 -33.40 -21.38 11.69
CA VAL A 253 -33.18 -21.76 10.29
C VAL A 253 -34.10 -20.98 9.35
N SER A 254 -35.36 -20.79 9.74
CA SER A 254 -36.33 -19.99 8.98
C SER A 254 -35.90 -18.53 8.82
N ALA A 255 -35.41 -17.91 9.89
CA ALA A 255 -34.89 -16.53 9.83
C ALA A 255 -33.68 -16.43 8.90
N ARG A 256 -32.81 -17.43 8.87
CA ARG A 256 -31.66 -17.47 7.95
C ARG A 256 -32.09 -17.56 6.49
N VAL A 257 -33.10 -18.39 6.18
CA VAL A 257 -33.64 -18.49 4.82
C VAL A 257 -34.28 -17.18 4.39
N VAL A 258 -35.11 -16.57 5.25
CA VAL A 258 -35.74 -15.27 4.97
C VAL A 258 -34.69 -14.19 4.71
N LYS A 259 -33.68 -14.10 5.58
CA LYS A 259 -32.56 -13.13 5.38
C LYS A 259 -31.87 -13.32 4.04
N ARG A 260 -31.57 -14.57 3.65
CA ARG A 260 -30.95 -14.88 2.34
C ARG A 260 -31.84 -14.46 1.17
N GLY A 261 -33.14 -14.74 1.25
CA GLY A 261 -34.10 -14.31 0.21
C GLY A 261 -34.13 -12.79 0.05
N ILE A 262 -34.15 -12.06 1.18
CA ILE A 262 -34.09 -10.59 1.15
C ILE A 262 -32.75 -10.11 0.58
N ASP A 263 -31.63 -10.71 0.93
CA ASP A 263 -30.33 -10.35 0.39
C ASP A 263 -30.24 -10.55 -1.13
N MET A 264 -30.87 -11.63 -1.65
CA MET A 264 -30.96 -11.84 -3.09
C MET A 264 -31.80 -10.74 -3.78
N LEU A 265 -32.94 -10.37 -3.20
CA LEU A 265 -33.76 -9.27 -3.75
C LEU A 265 -33.02 -7.93 -3.70
N LEU A 266 -32.35 -7.61 -2.60
CA LEU A 266 -31.53 -6.40 -2.49
C LEU A 266 -30.38 -6.40 -3.50
N SER A 267 -29.74 -7.55 -3.74
CA SER A 267 -28.68 -7.69 -4.74
C SER A 267 -29.21 -7.45 -6.16
N PHE A 268 -30.42 -7.94 -6.45
CA PHE A 268 -31.08 -7.69 -7.74
C PHE A 268 -31.41 -6.20 -7.93
N LEU A 269 -31.96 -5.56 -6.91
CA LEU A 269 -32.23 -4.10 -6.95
C LEU A 269 -30.95 -3.30 -7.07
N SER A 270 -29.88 -3.69 -6.40
CA SER A 270 -28.54 -3.08 -6.52
C SER A 270 -27.99 -3.25 -7.94
N ALA A 271 -28.16 -4.43 -8.56
CA ALA A 271 -27.74 -4.64 -9.94
C ALA A 271 -28.51 -3.74 -10.93
N ALA A 272 -29.82 -3.55 -10.69
CA ALA A 272 -30.61 -2.61 -11.50
C ALA A 272 -30.15 -1.15 -11.32
N GLU A 273 -29.79 -0.74 -10.09
CA GLU A 273 -29.19 0.57 -9.84
C GLU A 273 -27.83 0.73 -10.53
N THR A 274 -27.03 -0.34 -10.60
CA THR A 274 -25.72 -0.33 -11.27
C THR A 274 -25.85 0.16 -12.71
N ILE A 275 -26.93 -0.20 -13.40
CA ILE A 275 -27.17 0.25 -14.79
C ILE A 275 -27.22 1.77 -14.88
N ARG A 276 -27.75 2.46 -13.87
CA ARG A 276 -27.92 3.93 -13.84
C ARG A 276 -26.60 4.67 -13.73
N TYR A 277 -25.63 4.13 -12.98
CA TYR A 277 -24.33 4.77 -12.80
C TYR A 277 -23.20 4.14 -13.62
N LYS A 278 -23.46 3.03 -14.32
CA LYS A 278 -22.48 2.40 -15.23
C LYS A 278 -21.90 3.38 -16.26
N LYS A 279 -22.67 4.40 -16.65
CA LYS A 279 -22.21 5.44 -17.59
C LYS A 279 -20.95 6.16 -17.10
N TYR A 280 -20.78 6.35 -15.78
CA TYR A 280 -19.62 7.02 -15.21
C TYR A 280 -18.34 6.17 -15.26
N PHE A 281 -18.47 4.85 -15.45
CA PHE A 281 -17.32 3.97 -15.63
C PHE A 281 -16.76 4.00 -17.06
N LYS A 282 -17.49 4.57 -18.03
CA LYS A 282 -17.00 4.71 -19.41
C LYS A 282 -15.84 5.68 -19.53
N ASP A 283 -15.75 6.61 -18.58
CA ASP A 283 -14.74 7.66 -18.57
C ASP A 283 -13.49 7.26 -17.78
N VAL A 284 -13.49 6.07 -17.16
CA VAL A 284 -12.42 5.55 -16.31
C VAL A 284 -11.73 4.32 -16.93
N GLY A 285 -12.27 3.77 -18.05
CA GLY A 285 -11.73 2.55 -18.63
C GLY A 285 -11.65 2.57 -20.13
#